data_9f1bd702bd50d803c09127cadc591f0b
#
_entry.id   9f1bd702bd50d803c09127cadc591f0b
#
_cell.length_a   1.000
_cell.length_b   1.000
_cell.length_c   1.000
_cell.angle_alpha   90.00
_cell.angle_beta   90.00
_cell.angle_gamma   90.00
#
_symmetry.space_group_name_H-M   'P 1'
#
loop_
_entity.id
_entity.type
_entity.pdbx_description
1 polymer ?
#
loop_
_entity_poly.entity_id
_entity_poly.type
_entity_poly.pdbx_seq_one_letter_code
_entity_poly.pdbx_strand_id
1 'polypeptide(L)'
;MFGIDVPYREVQFFNLKKTFDLTDSQYEELMKAGHFPDNLLNYEETPGASETINKWVDMGHEVFIITGRPFNSYEPSRHWLDEHKLERVPLYCVDKYGRENCKQDYVYNLTLEQLYGMSFDFAVEDSPAAFWHVSHFEGCRIAVFNRPWNIREELPDDRFIRCEGWKEVDKVFEIKEAMNT
;
A
#
# COMPACT_ATOMS: atom_id res chain seq x y z
N MET A 1 23.28 -2.45 -2.46
CA MET A 1 23.25 -2.39 -3.94
C MET A 1 23.85 -1.07 -4.37
N PHE A 2 24.63 -1.01 -5.45
CA PHE A 2 25.30 0.19 -6.02
C PHE A 2 26.21 1.00 -5.08
N GLY A 3 26.53 0.52 -3.87
CA GLY A 3 27.33 1.26 -2.89
C GLY A 3 26.69 2.53 -2.33
N ILE A 4 25.40 2.70 -2.55
CA ILE A 4 24.60 3.83 -2.04
C ILE A 4 23.98 3.41 -0.72
N ASP A 5 24.20 4.22 0.31
CA ASP A 5 23.57 4.09 1.62
C ASP A 5 22.92 5.44 2.00
N VAL A 6 21.60 5.42 2.09
CA VAL A 6 20.80 6.60 2.43
C VAL A 6 19.99 6.27 3.67
N PRO A 7 20.13 7.03 4.77
CA PRO A 7 19.30 6.85 5.95
C PRO A 7 17.81 6.94 5.62
N TYR A 8 16.97 6.10 6.21
CA TYR A 8 15.52 6.06 5.95
C TYR A 8 14.85 7.44 5.97
N ARG A 9 15.20 8.29 6.93
CA ARG A 9 14.67 9.67 7.05
C ARG A 9 14.98 10.59 5.87
N GLU A 10 15.97 10.21 5.05
CA GLU A 10 16.41 10.97 3.88
C GLU A 10 15.79 10.47 2.56
N VAL A 11 14.97 9.42 2.61
CA VAL A 11 14.19 8.91 1.47
C VAL A 11 13.00 9.85 1.22
N GLN A 12 13.27 11.05 0.68
CA GLN A 12 12.30 12.14 0.56
C GLN A 12 11.36 12.04 -0.65
N PHE A 13 11.59 11.11 -1.55
CA PHE A 13 10.75 10.92 -2.73
C PHE A 13 10.27 9.48 -2.80
N PHE A 14 8.99 9.29 -3.10
CA PHE A 14 8.42 7.97 -3.37
C PHE A 14 9.11 7.31 -4.58
N ASN A 15 9.51 8.10 -5.58
CA ASN A 15 10.31 7.63 -6.69
C ASN A 15 11.77 7.43 -6.27
N LEU A 16 12.15 6.18 -6.03
CA LEU A 16 13.50 5.79 -5.60
C LEU A 16 14.60 6.14 -6.59
N LYS A 17 14.28 6.22 -7.90
CA LYS A 17 15.23 6.71 -8.91
C LYS A 17 15.68 8.12 -8.60
N LYS A 18 14.73 8.98 -8.19
CA LYS A 18 15.02 10.36 -7.78
C LYS A 18 15.75 10.45 -6.44
N THR A 19 15.33 9.60 -5.47
CA THR A 19 15.96 9.58 -4.15
C THR A 19 17.44 9.22 -4.19
N PHE A 20 17.79 8.24 -5.01
CA PHE A 20 19.14 7.67 -5.08
C PHE A 20 19.95 8.12 -6.30
N ASP A 21 19.44 9.06 -7.09
CA ASP A 21 20.03 9.55 -8.35
C ASP A 21 20.46 8.40 -9.29
N LEU A 22 19.55 7.44 -9.50
CA LEU A 22 19.82 6.24 -10.28
C LEU A 22 19.64 6.48 -11.78
N THR A 23 20.46 5.80 -12.58
CA THR A 23 20.17 5.61 -14.01
C THR A 23 18.92 4.73 -14.21
N ASP A 24 18.34 4.72 -15.42
CA ASP A 24 17.20 3.86 -15.73
C ASP A 24 17.50 2.40 -15.48
N SER A 25 18.66 1.92 -15.94
CA SER A 25 19.09 0.52 -15.74
C SER A 25 19.26 0.16 -14.26
N GLN A 26 19.84 1.04 -13.45
CA GLN A 26 19.98 0.83 -12.00
C GLN A 26 18.60 0.81 -11.30
N TYR A 27 17.69 1.68 -11.72
CA TYR A 27 16.34 1.69 -11.17
C TYR A 27 15.57 0.40 -11.52
N GLU A 28 15.65 -0.06 -12.76
CA GLU A 28 15.05 -1.34 -13.17
C GLU A 28 15.62 -2.51 -12.36
N GLU A 29 16.94 -2.55 -12.17
CA GLU A 29 17.60 -3.58 -11.36
C GLU A 29 17.16 -3.52 -9.89
N LEU A 30 17.08 -2.33 -9.32
CA LEU A 30 16.57 -2.12 -7.95
C LEU A 30 15.13 -2.61 -7.80
N MET A 31 14.24 -2.23 -8.72
CA MET A 31 12.84 -2.63 -8.70
C MET A 31 12.68 -4.14 -8.87
N LYS A 32 13.49 -4.75 -9.75
CA LYS A 32 13.51 -6.21 -9.93
C LYS A 32 13.98 -6.92 -8.67
N ALA A 33 15.03 -6.44 -8.01
CA ALA A 33 15.52 -6.98 -6.75
C ALA A 33 14.49 -6.82 -5.63
N GLY A 34 13.83 -5.65 -5.51
CA GLY A 34 12.79 -5.38 -4.50
C GLY A 34 11.55 -6.26 -4.65
N HIS A 35 11.28 -6.80 -5.84
CA HIS A 35 10.16 -7.73 -6.08
C HIS A 35 10.61 -9.18 -6.18
N PHE A 36 11.89 -9.49 -5.96
CA PHE A 36 12.37 -10.86 -5.95
C PHE A 36 11.78 -11.63 -4.76
N PRO A 37 11.32 -12.89 -4.94
CA PRO A 37 10.60 -13.63 -3.90
C PRO A 37 11.33 -13.67 -2.55
N ASP A 38 12.62 -14.01 -2.53
CA ASP A 38 13.37 -14.11 -1.28
C ASP A 38 13.46 -12.76 -0.53
N ASN A 39 13.53 -11.65 -1.25
CA ASN A 39 13.56 -10.33 -0.64
C ASN A 39 12.17 -9.96 -0.09
N LEU A 40 11.10 -10.29 -0.81
CA LEU A 40 9.73 -10.03 -0.37
C LEU A 40 9.39 -10.77 0.92
N LEU A 41 9.81 -12.04 1.03
CA LEU A 41 9.57 -12.85 2.23
C LEU A 41 10.37 -12.38 3.44
N ASN A 42 11.45 -11.64 3.25
CA ASN A 42 12.28 -11.11 4.32
C ASN A 42 11.89 -9.68 4.76
N TYR A 43 10.87 -9.06 4.17
CA TYR A 43 10.44 -7.74 4.63
C TYR A 43 9.77 -7.82 6.01
N GLU A 44 10.18 -6.91 6.87
CA GLU A 44 9.57 -6.77 8.18
C GLU A 44 8.16 -6.15 8.06
N GLU A 45 7.27 -6.62 8.90
CA GLU A 45 5.95 -6.03 9.07
C GLU A 45 6.06 -4.63 9.71
N THR A 46 5.25 -3.70 9.24
CA THR A 46 5.06 -2.44 9.98
C THR A 46 4.39 -2.74 11.33
N PRO A 47 5.01 -2.38 12.47
CA PRO A 47 4.51 -2.77 13.78
C PRO A 47 3.02 -2.48 14.00
N GLY A 48 2.27 -3.49 14.36
CA GLY A 48 0.83 -3.45 14.62
C GLY A 48 -0.09 -3.62 13.41
N ALA A 49 0.47 -3.85 12.21
CA ALA A 49 -0.34 -4.00 11.00
C ALA A 49 -1.25 -5.23 11.08
N SER A 50 -0.70 -6.41 11.24
CA SER A 50 -1.47 -7.66 11.28
C SER A 50 -2.43 -7.71 12.46
N GLU A 51 -2.02 -7.20 13.63
CA GLU A 51 -2.89 -7.10 14.81
C GLU A 51 -4.13 -6.24 14.53
N THR A 52 -3.95 -5.04 13.97
CA THR A 52 -5.04 -4.12 13.67
C THR A 52 -5.95 -4.65 12.56
N ILE A 53 -5.38 -5.19 11.49
CA ILE A 53 -6.15 -5.76 10.38
C ILE A 53 -6.98 -6.95 10.85
N ASN A 54 -6.40 -7.88 11.63
CA ASN A 54 -7.16 -9.00 12.18
C ASN A 54 -8.26 -8.55 13.14
N LYS A 55 -8.02 -7.54 13.99
CA LYS A 55 -9.06 -6.91 14.81
C LYS A 55 -10.27 -6.49 13.97
N TRP A 56 -10.04 -5.79 12.85
CA TRP A 56 -11.13 -5.36 11.98
C TRP A 56 -11.87 -6.52 11.32
N VAL A 57 -11.16 -7.55 10.86
CA VAL A 57 -11.75 -8.77 10.32
C VAL A 57 -12.59 -9.49 11.38
N ASP A 58 -12.11 -9.58 12.62
CA ASP A 58 -12.83 -10.21 13.75
C ASP A 58 -14.08 -9.40 14.16
N MET A 59 -14.08 -8.08 13.94
CA MET A 59 -15.25 -7.22 14.10
C MET A 59 -16.28 -7.37 12.97
N GLY A 60 -15.97 -8.13 11.91
CA GLY A 60 -16.86 -8.41 10.78
C GLY A 60 -16.71 -7.46 9.59
N HIS A 61 -15.67 -6.64 9.56
CA HIS A 61 -15.40 -5.78 8.40
C HIS A 61 -14.79 -6.59 7.25
N GLU A 62 -15.15 -6.21 6.02
CA GLU A 62 -14.50 -6.70 4.81
C GLU A 62 -13.21 -5.91 4.57
N VAL A 63 -12.08 -6.56 4.74
CA VAL A 63 -10.75 -5.95 4.58
C VAL A 63 -10.05 -6.52 3.37
N PHE A 64 -9.45 -5.65 2.54
CA PHE A 64 -8.71 -6.03 1.34
C PHE A 64 -7.31 -5.42 1.35
N ILE A 65 -6.35 -6.14 0.81
CA ILE A 65 -5.03 -5.59 0.49
C ILE A 65 -4.96 -5.42 -1.02
N ILE A 66 -4.76 -4.16 -1.47
CA ILE A 66 -4.68 -3.81 -2.88
C ILE A 66 -3.27 -3.26 -3.13
N THR A 67 -2.47 -3.99 -3.91
CA THR A 67 -1.08 -3.63 -4.12
C THR A 67 -0.79 -3.23 -5.56
N GLY A 68 0.07 -2.23 -5.73
CA GLY A 68 0.66 -1.87 -7.02
C GLY A 68 1.89 -2.70 -7.40
N ARG A 69 2.21 -3.79 -6.69
CA ARG A 69 3.29 -4.70 -7.07
C ARG A 69 2.98 -5.39 -8.39
N PRO A 70 4.00 -5.76 -9.18
CA PRO A 70 3.80 -6.56 -10.39
C PRO A 70 3.12 -7.89 -10.07
N PHE A 71 2.29 -8.37 -10.98
CA PHE A 71 1.54 -9.63 -10.78
C PHE A 71 2.44 -10.85 -10.48
N ASN A 72 3.65 -10.92 -11.05
CA ASN A 72 4.61 -11.98 -10.76
C ASN A 72 5.11 -11.99 -9.30
N SER A 73 4.78 -10.96 -8.52
CA SER A 73 5.02 -10.86 -7.07
C SER A 73 3.82 -11.34 -6.23
N TYR A 74 2.72 -11.79 -6.87
CA TYR A 74 1.50 -12.18 -6.16
C TYR A 74 1.76 -13.34 -5.18
N GLU A 75 2.28 -14.46 -5.68
CA GLU A 75 2.50 -15.66 -4.84
C GLU A 75 3.43 -15.39 -3.64
N PRO A 76 4.62 -14.79 -3.80
CA PRO A 76 5.44 -14.45 -2.65
C PRO A 76 4.79 -13.41 -1.72
N SER A 77 4.01 -12.46 -2.24
CA SER A 77 3.28 -11.52 -1.40
C SER A 77 2.15 -12.19 -0.62
N ARG A 78 1.42 -13.13 -1.23
CA ARG A 78 0.39 -13.92 -0.55
C ARG A 78 1.02 -14.78 0.55
N HIS A 79 2.11 -15.47 0.26
CA HIS A 79 2.84 -16.27 1.24
C HIS A 79 3.32 -15.44 2.44
N TRP A 80 3.89 -14.24 2.16
CA TRP A 80 4.28 -13.31 3.23
C TRP A 80 3.09 -12.92 4.13
N LEU A 81 1.92 -12.64 3.55
CA LEU A 81 0.71 -12.31 4.31
C LEU A 81 0.23 -13.49 5.16
N ASP A 82 0.31 -14.72 4.63
CA ASP A 82 -0.06 -15.94 5.37
C ASP A 82 0.84 -16.17 6.57
N GLU A 83 2.16 -15.98 6.43
CA GLU A 83 3.12 -16.04 7.54
C GLU A 83 2.84 -14.98 8.62
N HIS A 84 2.26 -13.83 8.23
CA HIS A 84 1.84 -12.76 9.15
C HIS A 84 0.38 -12.87 9.60
N LYS A 85 -0.23 -14.06 9.48
CA LYS A 85 -1.60 -14.38 9.96
C LYS A 85 -2.70 -13.54 9.27
N LEU A 86 -2.48 -13.17 8.02
CA LEU A 86 -3.43 -12.41 7.19
C LEU A 86 -4.02 -13.27 6.06
N GLU A 87 -4.10 -14.60 6.26
CA GLU A 87 -4.66 -15.56 5.30
C GLU A 87 -6.13 -15.30 4.96
N ARG A 88 -6.88 -14.67 5.87
CA ARG A 88 -8.30 -14.30 5.68
C ARG A 88 -8.50 -13.04 4.86
N VAL A 89 -7.43 -12.29 4.59
CA VAL A 89 -7.50 -10.99 3.91
C VAL A 89 -7.19 -11.18 2.43
N PRO A 90 -8.13 -10.93 1.50
CA PRO A 90 -7.88 -11.01 0.08
C PRO A 90 -6.78 -10.05 -0.37
N LEU A 91 -5.91 -10.52 -1.27
CA LEU A 91 -4.87 -9.73 -1.92
C LEU A 91 -5.22 -9.53 -3.39
N TYR A 92 -5.21 -8.28 -3.83
CA TYR A 92 -5.38 -7.92 -5.23
C TYR A 92 -4.19 -7.12 -5.74
N CYS A 93 -3.77 -7.42 -6.96
CA CYS A 93 -2.80 -6.61 -7.70
C CYS A 93 -3.53 -5.64 -8.61
N VAL A 94 -3.08 -4.40 -8.70
CA VAL A 94 -3.58 -3.40 -9.63
C VAL A 94 -2.43 -2.65 -10.28
N ASP A 95 -2.45 -2.52 -11.61
CA ASP A 95 -1.45 -1.71 -12.29
C ASP A 95 -1.84 -0.24 -12.29
N LYS A 96 -1.55 0.45 -11.19
CA LYS A 96 -1.73 1.90 -11.05
C LYS A 96 -0.58 2.72 -11.65
N TYR A 97 0.42 2.08 -12.26
CA TYR A 97 1.61 2.73 -12.81
C TYR A 97 1.75 2.58 -14.33
N GLY A 98 0.79 1.96 -15.01
CA GLY A 98 0.80 1.76 -16.47
C GLY A 98 1.89 0.84 -16.98
N ARG A 99 2.23 -0.22 -16.25
CA ARG A 99 3.23 -1.20 -16.65
C ARG A 99 2.60 -2.24 -17.59
N GLU A 100 3.23 -2.50 -18.74
CA GLU A 100 2.69 -3.33 -19.83
C GLU A 100 2.45 -4.83 -19.48
N ASN A 101 2.84 -5.31 -18.29
CA ASN A 101 2.85 -6.74 -17.95
C ASN A 101 1.72 -7.20 -17.01
N CYS A 102 0.67 -6.42 -16.81
CA CYS A 102 -0.51 -6.88 -16.09
C CYS A 102 -1.37 -7.75 -17.00
N LYS A 103 -1.20 -9.07 -16.94
CA LYS A 103 -2.12 -10.01 -17.61
C LYS A 103 -3.49 -9.90 -16.95
N GLN A 104 -4.49 -9.47 -17.72
CA GLN A 104 -5.87 -9.25 -17.27
C GLN A 104 -6.62 -10.52 -16.84
N ASP A 105 -6.07 -11.71 -17.10
CA ASP A 105 -6.79 -12.99 -17.01
C ASP A 105 -6.71 -13.68 -15.63
N TYR A 106 -6.17 -13.01 -14.60
CA TYR A 106 -6.08 -13.58 -13.27
C TYR A 106 -7.14 -13.00 -12.33
N VAL A 107 -7.81 -13.87 -11.58
CA VAL A 107 -8.88 -13.54 -10.61
C VAL A 107 -8.44 -12.48 -9.56
N TYR A 108 -7.14 -12.41 -9.28
CA TYR A 108 -6.56 -11.49 -8.29
C TYR A 108 -5.96 -10.23 -8.93
N ASN A 109 -6.19 -9.99 -10.20
CA ASN A 109 -5.69 -8.82 -10.90
C ASN A 109 -6.86 -7.88 -11.23
N LEU A 110 -6.86 -6.69 -10.65
CA LEU A 110 -7.87 -5.67 -10.90
C LEU A 110 -7.39 -4.70 -11.96
N THR A 111 -8.26 -4.36 -12.90
CA THR A 111 -8.10 -3.17 -13.71
C THR A 111 -8.40 -1.92 -12.87
N LEU A 112 -7.94 -0.75 -13.30
CA LEU A 112 -8.32 0.51 -12.64
C LEU A 112 -9.84 0.75 -12.70
N GLU A 113 -10.50 0.35 -13.78
CA GLU A 113 -11.97 0.44 -13.91
C GLU A 113 -12.66 -0.43 -12.85
N GLN A 114 -12.21 -1.67 -12.67
CA GLN A 114 -12.72 -2.55 -11.62
C GLN A 114 -12.48 -1.98 -10.23
N LEU A 115 -11.28 -1.44 -9.97
CA LEU A 115 -10.95 -0.80 -8.70
C LEU A 115 -11.88 0.39 -8.42
N TYR A 116 -12.11 1.27 -9.40
CA TYR A 116 -13.01 2.43 -9.23
C TYR A 116 -14.49 2.05 -9.14
N GLY A 117 -14.85 0.86 -9.61
CA GLY A 117 -16.18 0.28 -9.40
C GLY A 117 -16.42 -0.28 -8.00
N MET A 118 -15.38 -0.40 -7.17
CA MET A 118 -15.51 -0.81 -5.77
C MET A 118 -15.90 0.38 -4.89
N SER A 119 -16.42 0.09 -3.71
CA SER A 119 -16.75 1.10 -2.69
C SER A 119 -15.99 0.77 -1.42
N PHE A 120 -15.39 1.79 -0.80
CA PHE A 120 -14.67 1.65 0.46
C PHE A 120 -15.10 2.75 1.41
N ASP A 121 -15.34 2.40 2.67
CA ASP A 121 -15.61 3.35 3.75
C ASP A 121 -14.33 3.91 4.35
N PHE A 122 -13.26 3.12 4.30
CA PHE A 122 -11.98 3.45 4.89
C PHE A 122 -10.82 2.91 4.04
N ALA A 123 -9.74 3.68 3.94
CA ALA A 123 -8.51 3.26 3.27
C ALA A 123 -7.28 3.67 4.07
N VAL A 124 -6.20 2.92 3.93
CA VAL A 124 -4.87 3.25 4.48
C VAL A 124 -3.89 3.33 3.32
N GLU A 125 -3.17 4.44 3.20
CA GLU A 125 -2.25 4.67 2.09
C GLU A 125 -1.02 5.49 2.53
N ASP A 126 0.13 5.24 1.93
CA ASP A 126 1.37 5.99 2.18
C ASP A 126 2.00 6.58 0.91
N SER A 127 1.50 6.18 -0.26
CA SER A 127 2.02 6.58 -1.56
C SER A 127 1.33 7.84 -2.08
N PRO A 128 2.02 8.98 -2.26
CA PRO A 128 1.43 10.16 -2.87
C PRO A 128 0.86 9.89 -4.27
N ALA A 129 1.48 8.99 -5.02
CA ALA A 129 0.98 8.58 -6.34
C ALA A 129 -0.38 7.87 -6.28
N ALA A 130 -0.75 7.30 -5.13
CA ALA A 130 -2.02 6.63 -4.93
C ALA A 130 -3.12 7.55 -4.38
N PHE A 131 -2.79 8.74 -3.85
CA PHE A 131 -3.80 9.67 -3.31
C PHE A 131 -4.87 10.02 -4.33
N TRP A 132 -4.49 10.23 -5.60
CA TRP A 132 -5.44 10.46 -6.67
C TRP A 132 -6.39 9.26 -6.86
N HIS A 133 -5.90 8.03 -6.78
CA HIS A 133 -6.74 6.83 -6.94
C HIS A 133 -7.75 6.69 -5.79
N VAL A 134 -7.32 6.84 -4.53
CA VAL A 134 -8.22 6.71 -3.38
C VAL A 134 -9.18 7.90 -3.24
N SER A 135 -8.88 9.04 -3.85
CA SER A 135 -9.79 10.19 -3.91
C SER A 135 -11.08 9.91 -4.68
N HIS A 136 -11.10 8.90 -5.58
CA HIS A 136 -12.29 8.48 -6.33
C HIS A 136 -13.34 7.79 -5.45
N PHE A 137 -12.99 7.31 -4.28
CA PHE A 137 -13.94 6.64 -3.39
C PHE A 137 -14.70 7.71 -2.58
N GLU A 138 -15.94 8.00 -3.00
CA GLU A 138 -16.80 8.98 -2.34
C GLU A 138 -17.09 8.53 -0.90
N GLY A 139 -16.99 9.47 0.05
CA GLY A 139 -17.24 9.20 1.47
C GLY A 139 -16.18 8.34 2.17
N CYS A 140 -15.19 7.82 1.44
CA CYS A 140 -14.08 7.08 2.02
C CYS A 140 -13.20 8.00 2.88
N ARG A 141 -12.92 7.60 4.12
CA ARG A 141 -11.93 8.25 4.97
C ARG A 141 -10.57 7.60 4.76
N ILE A 142 -9.53 8.38 4.59
CA ILE A 142 -8.19 7.89 4.22
C ILE A 142 -7.20 8.19 5.35
N ALA A 143 -6.69 7.15 6.01
CA ALA A 143 -5.56 7.26 6.90
C ALA A 143 -4.27 7.30 6.09
N VAL A 144 -3.56 8.42 6.13
CA VAL A 144 -2.28 8.59 5.44
C VAL A 144 -1.15 8.24 6.40
N PHE A 145 -0.49 7.14 6.14
CA PHE A 145 0.66 6.72 6.93
C PHE A 145 1.85 7.65 6.68
N ASN A 146 2.26 8.42 7.68
CA ASN A 146 3.39 9.34 7.54
C ASN A 146 4.69 8.60 7.21
N ARG A 147 5.33 9.03 6.15
CA ARG A 147 6.61 8.51 5.66
C ARG A 147 7.50 9.68 5.21
N PRO A 148 8.83 9.53 5.19
CA PRO A 148 9.71 10.60 4.73
C PRO A 148 9.39 11.13 3.34
N TRP A 149 8.85 10.27 2.47
CA TRP A 149 8.49 10.62 1.08
C TRP A 149 7.13 11.28 0.91
N ASN A 150 6.29 11.33 1.94
CA ASN A 150 4.97 11.95 1.85
C ASN A 150 4.70 13.05 2.88
N ILE A 151 5.54 13.22 3.89
CA ILE A 151 5.30 14.15 4.99
C ILE A 151 5.16 15.62 4.54
N ARG A 152 5.71 15.97 3.38
CA ARG A 152 5.67 17.31 2.80
C ARG A 152 4.62 17.47 1.70
N GLU A 153 3.96 16.38 1.31
CA GLU A 153 2.91 16.42 0.30
C GLU A 153 1.66 17.06 0.87
N GLU A 154 0.99 17.88 0.09
CA GLU A 154 -0.33 18.40 0.43
C GLU A 154 -1.36 17.26 0.34
N LEU A 155 -2.26 17.19 1.32
CA LEU A 155 -3.34 16.22 1.29
C LEU A 155 -4.46 16.73 0.38
N PRO A 156 -5.11 15.86 -0.42
CA PRO A 156 -6.11 16.28 -1.41
C PRO A 156 -7.33 16.99 -0.81
N ASP A 157 -7.82 16.53 0.33
CA ASP A 157 -8.98 17.10 1.02
C ASP A 157 -9.03 16.65 2.50
N ASP A 158 -10.09 17.01 3.24
CA ASP A 158 -10.27 16.75 4.68
C ASP A 158 -10.60 15.28 5.03
N ARG A 159 -10.83 14.42 4.04
CA ARG A 159 -10.97 12.98 4.24
C ARG A 159 -9.63 12.30 4.55
N PHE A 160 -8.53 12.95 4.17
CA PHE A 160 -7.17 12.44 4.36
C PHE A 160 -6.63 12.86 5.72
N ILE A 161 -6.31 11.91 6.58
CA ILE A 161 -5.85 12.12 7.94
C ILE A 161 -4.49 11.48 8.14
N ARG A 162 -3.49 12.27 8.55
CA ARG A 162 -2.14 11.78 8.81
C ARG A 162 -2.08 10.93 10.06
N CYS A 163 -1.36 9.81 9.99
CA CYS A 163 -1.14 8.85 11.07
C CYS A 163 0.33 8.46 11.13
N GLU A 164 0.89 8.40 12.34
CA GLU A 164 2.29 7.99 12.58
C GLU A 164 2.44 6.45 12.65
N GLY A 165 1.37 5.74 12.93
CA GLY A 165 1.40 4.28 13.08
C GLY A 165 0.01 3.66 13.14
N TRP A 166 -0.03 2.34 13.13
CA TRP A 166 -1.28 1.57 13.12
C TRP A 166 -2.21 1.86 14.30
N LYS A 167 -1.68 2.24 15.45
CA LYS A 167 -2.48 2.66 16.60
C LYS A 167 -3.29 3.95 16.31
N GLU A 168 -2.75 4.86 15.52
CA GLU A 168 -3.47 6.08 15.11
C GLU A 168 -4.43 5.78 13.97
N VAL A 169 -4.04 4.92 13.02
CA VAL A 169 -4.92 4.42 11.97
C VAL A 169 -6.18 3.79 12.57
N ASP A 170 -6.03 2.93 13.58
CA ASP A 170 -7.14 2.28 14.28
C ASP A 170 -8.07 3.29 14.95
N LYS A 171 -7.54 4.34 15.57
CA LYS A 171 -8.36 5.43 16.13
C LYS A 171 -9.15 6.20 15.08
N VAL A 172 -8.55 6.48 13.92
CA VAL A 172 -9.24 7.16 12.81
C VAL A 172 -10.36 6.28 12.27
N PHE A 173 -10.15 4.97 12.20
CA PHE A 173 -11.16 3.99 11.83
C PHE A 173 -12.31 3.96 12.84
N GLU A 174 -12.04 3.87 14.15
CA GLU A 174 -13.08 3.89 15.22
C GLU A 174 -13.94 5.15 15.18
N ILE A 175 -13.36 6.33 14.89
CA ILE A 175 -14.11 7.57 14.72
C ILE A 175 -15.06 7.48 13.52
N LYS A 176 -14.62 6.90 12.40
CA LYS A 176 -15.45 6.71 11.22
C LYS A 176 -16.64 5.80 11.52
N GLU A 177 -16.42 4.69 12.21
CA GLU A 177 -17.47 3.75 12.62
C GLU A 177 -18.53 4.42 13.52
N ALA A 178 -18.08 5.23 14.50
CA ALA A 178 -18.98 5.94 15.38
C ALA A 178 -19.85 7.01 14.67
N MET A 179 -19.43 7.49 13.49
CA MET A 179 -20.21 8.44 12.68
C MET A 179 -21.27 7.76 11.79
N ASN A 180 -21.16 6.43 11.60
CA ASN A 180 -22.07 5.64 10.77
C ASN A 180 -23.19 4.96 11.60
N THR A 181 -23.11 5.02 12.95
CA THR A 181 -24.13 4.53 13.91
C THR A 181 -25.05 5.64 14.39
#